data_6d4f3844bf2f209f613233a774b73ae5
#
_entry.id   6d4f3844bf2f209f613233a774b73ae5
#
_cell.length_a   1.000
_cell.length_b   1.000
_cell.length_c   1.000
_cell.angle_alpha   90.00
_cell.angle_beta   90.00
_cell.angle_gamma   90.00
#
_symmetry.space_group_name_H-M   'P 1'
#
loop_
_entity.id
_entity.type
_entity.pdbx_description
1 polymer ?
#
loop_
_entity_poly.entity_id
_entity_poly.type
_entity_poly.pdbx_seq_one_letter_code
_entity_poly.pdbx_strand_id
1 'polypeptide(L)'
;TTFHGVERPHVDKYLIPSTWREMGVGFQGVMPELNLAYQAYLINGLKSHDGSQGLFDEVNGVRSGRQKAIKSTMSSPNVTAKVNFVGIPHLNLGLGLFAGKSQSQLFDGVGRLDAFAATQADSSTVGMTMVAMDARYRRKRFQARAQWVHSLFSGTEAYNASNGKELGSLMTGSYVEMSYQALPTTSRYTLYPFSRLEWYDTQAGEGNYVDNLSSNRFEWTTGLSFFLHDGVVLKADYQMMGSTQQINMGLGVWF
;
A
#
# COMPACT_ATOMS: atom_id res chain seq x y z
N THR A 1 5.66 1.46 -17.35
CA THR A 1 5.68 0.87 -15.98
C THR A 1 5.84 1.97 -14.94
N THR A 2 5.20 1.78 -13.77
CA THR A 2 5.24 2.78 -12.71
C THR A 2 6.56 2.72 -11.93
N PHE A 3 7.18 1.56 -11.82
CA PHE A 3 8.43 1.31 -11.08
C PHE A 3 9.52 0.79 -12.01
N HIS A 4 10.79 1.12 -11.67
CA HIS A 4 11.94 0.64 -12.42
C HIS A 4 12.27 -0.82 -12.06
N GLY A 5 12.12 -1.26 -10.82
CA GLY A 5 12.33 -2.64 -10.39
C GLY A 5 11.36 -3.63 -11.05
N VAL A 6 11.74 -4.90 -11.04
CA VAL A 6 10.87 -6.01 -11.44
C VAL A 6 9.68 -6.08 -10.50
N GLU A 7 9.97 -6.05 -9.19
CA GLU A 7 8.95 -5.99 -8.16
C GLU A 7 8.66 -4.55 -7.68
N ARG A 8 7.45 -4.35 -7.17
CA ARG A 8 7.05 -3.11 -6.51
C ARG A 8 7.74 -2.98 -5.16
N PRO A 9 7.86 -1.76 -4.61
CA PRO A 9 8.25 -1.59 -3.22
C PRO A 9 7.39 -2.45 -2.29
N HIS A 10 8.01 -3.06 -1.30
CA HIS A 10 7.29 -3.84 -0.28
C HIS A 10 6.42 -2.95 0.61
N VAL A 11 6.77 -1.69 0.81
CA VAL A 11 5.88 -0.67 1.40
C VAL A 11 4.53 -0.63 0.68
N ASP A 12 4.51 -0.62 -0.66
CA ASP A 12 3.29 -0.68 -1.47
C ASP A 12 2.62 -2.06 -1.49
N LYS A 13 3.28 -3.08 -0.99
CA LYS A 13 2.76 -4.45 -0.96
C LYS A 13 2.10 -4.77 0.37
N TYR A 14 2.73 -4.40 1.48
CA TYR A 14 2.33 -4.79 2.83
C TYR A 14 1.58 -3.69 3.58
N LEU A 15 1.98 -2.43 3.46
CA LEU A 15 1.38 -1.32 4.20
C LEU A 15 0.19 -0.69 3.44
N ILE A 16 0.36 -0.42 2.14
CA ILE A 16 -0.76 -0.06 1.25
C ILE A 16 -0.94 -1.21 0.27
N PRO A 17 -1.93 -2.09 0.47
CA PRO A 17 -2.05 -3.28 -0.36
C PRO A 17 -2.13 -2.94 -1.85
N SER A 18 -1.12 -3.32 -2.62
CA SER A 18 -1.12 -3.12 -4.08
C SER A 18 -2.32 -3.80 -4.74
N THR A 19 -2.86 -3.21 -5.80
CA THR A 19 -4.08 -3.68 -6.50
C THR A 19 -5.35 -3.66 -5.63
N TRP A 20 -5.38 -2.83 -4.61
CA TRP A 20 -6.57 -2.59 -3.82
C TRP A 20 -7.62 -1.86 -4.67
N ARG A 21 -8.80 -2.42 -4.77
CA ARG A 21 -9.94 -1.89 -5.54
C ARG A 21 -11.20 -1.99 -4.72
N GLU A 22 -11.89 -0.85 -4.56
CA GLU A 22 -13.11 -0.75 -3.77
C GLU A 22 -14.25 -0.20 -4.62
N MET A 23 -15.47 -0.48 -4.19
CA MET A 23 -16.65 0.21 -4.69
C MET A 23 -16.98 1.40 -3.79
N GLY A 24 -17.47 2.47 -4.39
CA GLY A 24 -17.82 3.65 -3.62
C GLY A 24 -18.35 4.77 -4.48
N VAL A 25 -18.67 5.86 -3.82
CA VAL A 25 -19.12 7.12 -4.43
C VAL A 25 -18.27 8.25 -3.88
N GLY A 26 -18.00 9.23 -4.68
CA GLY A 26 -17.21 10.37 -4.23
C GLY A 26 -17.13 11.48 -5.27
N PHE A 27 -16.23 12.39 -5.04
CA PHE A 27 -15.99 13.53 -5.90
C PHE A 27 -14.49 13.77 -6.06
N GLN A 28 -14.15 14.39 -7.16
CA GLN A 28 -12.80 14.83 -7.47
C GLN A 28 -12.81 16.15 -8.18
N GLY A 29 -11.74 16.91 -8.08
CA GLY A 29 -11.64 18.21 -8.71
C GLY A 29 -10.21 18.73 -8.75
N VAL A 30 -10.05 19.88 -9.39
CA VAL A 30 -8.81 20.63 -9.47
C VAL A 30 -9.06 22.05 -9.01
N MET A 31 -8.15 22.59 -8.23
CA MET A 31 -8.07 24.00 -7.84
C MET A 31 -6.82 24.62 -8.50
N PRO A 32 -6.92 25.16 -9.71
CA PRO A 32 -5.77 25.66 -10.46
C PRO A 32 -5.03 26.78 -9.74
N GLU A 33 -5.74 27.65 -9.04
CA GLU A 33 -5.17 28.78 -8.30
C GLU A 33 -4.24 28.35 -7.18
N LEU A 34 -4.50 27.17 -6.57
CA LEU A 34 -3.69 26.58 -5.52
C LEU A 34 -2.74 25.49 -6.04
N ASN A 35 -2.76 25.20 -7.33
CA ASN A 35 -2.05 24.06 -7.94
C ASN A 35 -2.35 22.72 -7.27
N LEU A 36 -3.60 22.50 -6.85
CA LEU A 36 -4.07 21.32 -6.16
C LEU A 36 -5.04 20.50 -7.01
N ALA A 37 -4.87 19.18 -6.98
CA ALA A 37 -5.91 18.24 -7.39
C ALA A 37 -6.33 17.42 -6.15
N TYR A 38 -7.63 17.23 -5.98
CA TYR A 38 -8.18 16.52 -4.83
C TYR A 38 -9.20 15.47 -5.24
N GLN A 39 -9.34 14.47 -4.39
CA GLN A 39 -10.38 13.45 -4.50
C GLN A 39 -10.78 12.96 -3.12
N ALA A 40 -12.05 12.64 -2.93
CA ALA A 40 -12.59 12.05 -1.71
C ALA A 40 -13.72 11.08 -2.04
N TYR A 41 -13.72 9.93 -1.38
CA TYR A 41 -14.68 8.85 -1.63
C TYR A 41 -15.16 8.22 -0.33
N LEU A 42 -16.41 7.80 -0.34
CA LEU A 42 -17.00 6.87 0.60
C LEU A 42 -16.94 5.48 -0.06
N ILE A 43 -16.29 4.53 0.58
CA ILE A 43 -15.99 3.21 0.03
C ILE A 43 -16.29 2.09 1.02
N ASN A 44 -16.31 0.85 0.56
CA ASN A 44 -16.56 -0.32 1.41
C ASN A 44 -15.33 -0.73 2.26
N GLY A 45 -14.11 -0.54 1.80
CA GLY A 45 -12.87 -0.81 2.56
C GLY A 45 -12.48 -2.29 2.67
N LEU A 46 -11.43 -2.56 3.47
CA LEU A 46 -10.84 -3.89 3.63
C LEU A 46 -11.72 -4.81 4.49
N LYS A 47 -11.66 -6.11 4.23
CA LYS A 47 -12.35 -7.15 4.98
C LYS A 47 -11.37 -7.80 5.97
N SER A 48 -11.72 -7.84 7.26
CA SER A 48 -10.92 -8.48 8.29
C SER A 48 -11.29 -9.94 8.53
N HIS A 49 -12.56 -10.34 8.23
CA HIS A 49 -13.05 -11.70 8.46
C HIS A 49 -13.96 -12.16 7.32
N ASP A 50 -13.76 -13.37 6.80
CA ASP A 50 -14.50 -13.92 5.65
C ASP A 50 -15.66 -14.86 6.04
N GLY A 51 -16.02 -14.88 7.33
CA GLY A 51 -17.02 -15.78 7.90
C GLY A 51 -16.42 -17.05 8.48
N SER A 52 -15.24 -17.48 8.04
CA SER A 52 -14.55 -18.69 8.51
C SER A 52 -13.24 -18.38 9.25
N GLN A 53 -12.53 -17.32 8.88
CA GLN A 53 -11.23 -16.98 9.46
C GLN A 53 -10.94 -15.48 9.41
N GLY A 54 -10.05 -15.01 10.30
CA GLY A 54 -9.44 -13.70 10.25
C GLY A 54 -8.47 -13.59 9.08
N LEU A 55 -8.54 -12.48 8.34
CA LEU A 55 -7.75 -12.23 7.12
C LEU A 55 -6.53 -11.32 7.36
N PHE A 56 -6.51 -10.60 8.48
CA PHE A 56 -5.37 -9.76 8.86
C PHE A 56 -4.42 -10.57 9.73
N ASP A 57 -3.13 -10.45 9.49
CA ASP A 57 -2.11 -11.21 10.20
C ASP A 57 -0.79 -10.41 10.31
N GLU A 58 0.15 -10.93 11.10
CA GLU A 58 1.46 -10.34 11.35
C GLU A 58 2.38 -10.30 10.12
N VAL A 59 2.20 -11.25 9.20
CA VAL A 59 3.09 -11.42 8.03
C VAL A 59 2.65 -10.56 6.86
N ASN A 60 1.35 -10.58 6.54
CA ASN A 60 0.77 -9.91 5.38
C ASN A 60 0.09 -8.58 5.76
N GLY A 61 0.05 -8.25 7.04
CA GLY A 61 -0.69 -7.10 7.53
C GLY A 61 -2.16 -7.17 7.13
N VAL A 62 -2.65 -6.12 6.51
CA VAL A 62 -4.05 -6.03 6.05
C VAL A 62 -4.27 -6.47 4.60
N ARG A 63 -3.20 -6.93 3.92
CA ARG A 63 -3.22 -7.24 2.49
C ARG A 63 -4.24 -8.29 2.09
N SER A 64 -4.42 -9.33 2.89
CA SER A 64 -5.34 -10.43 2.62
C SER A 64 -6.82 -10.01 2.65
N GLY A 65 -7.12 -8.86 3.27
CA GLY A 65 -8.47 -8.30 3.36
C GLY A 65 -8.94 -7.53 2.13
N ARG A 66 -8.18 -7.47 1.03
CA ARG A 66 -8.60 -6.79 -0.20
C ARG A 66 -9.84 -7.45 -0.78
N GLN A 67 -10.87 -6.66 -0.98
CA GLN A 67 -12.10 -7.12 -1.64
C GLN A 67 -11.97 -7.00 -3.17
N LYS A 68 -12.76 -7.79 -3.87
CA LYS A 68 -12.81 -7.77 -5.35
C LYS A 68 -14.02 -6.96 -5.82
N ALA A 69 -14.06 -5.67 -5.48
CA ALA A 69 -15.10 -4.74 -5.85
C ALA A 69 -16.54 -5.35 -5.96
N ILE A 70 -16.87 -5.99 -7.06
CA ILE A 70 -18.20 -6.56 -7.33
C ILE A 70 -18.65 -7.65 -6.33
N LYS A 71 -17.72 -8.28 -5.61
CA LYS A 71 -17.99 -9.28 -4.57
C LYS A 71 -17.77 -8.72 -3.16
N SER A 72 -17.67 -7.41 -3.04
CA SER A 72 -17.40 -6.78 -1.77
C SER A 72 -18.65 -6.68 -0.90
N THR A 73 -18.44 -6.83 0.40
CA THR A 73 -19.43 -6.58 1.44
C THR A 73 -19.15 -5.23 2.08
N MET A 74 -20.17 -4.57 2.60
CA MET A 74 -20.06 -3.32 3.33
C MET A 74 -20.94 -3.37 4.58
N SER A 75 -20.35 -3.67 5.70
CA SER A 75 -20.98 -3.56 7.02
C SER A 75 -20.74 -2.19 7.66
N SER A 76 -19.66 -1.51 7.27
CA SER A 76 -19.31 -0.18 7.74
C SER A 76 -18.67 0.63 6.60
N PRO A 77 -19.16 1.84 6.28
CA PRO A 77 -18.55 2.68 5.26
C PRO A 77 -17.20 3.24 5.74
N ASN A 78 -16.27 3.36 4.80
CA ASN A 78 -14.95 3.94 5.03
C ASN A 78 -14.77 5.18 4.16
N VAL A 79 -13.93 6.10 4.60
CA VAL A 79 -13.59 7.33 3.88
C VAL A 79 -12.16 7.26 3.38
N THR A 80 -11.94 7.66 2.15
CA THR A 80 -10.59 7.89 1.61
C THR A 80 -10.53 9.23 0.90
N ALA A 81 -9.41 9.93 1.06
CA ALA A 81 -9.16 11.20 0.40
C ALA A 81 -7.70 11.28 -0.06
N LYS A 82 -7.47 12.01 -1.14
CA LYS A 82 -6.11 12.34 -1.59
C LYS A 82 -6.06 13.76 -2.13
N VAL A 83 -4.97 14.46 -1.80
CA VAL A 83 -4.62 15.76 -2.36
C VAL A 83 -3.25 15.65 -3.03
N ASN A 84 -3.12 16.19 -4.24
CA ASN A 84 -1.86 16.31 -4.95
C ASN A 84 -1.55 17.79 -5.19
N PHE A 85 -0.35 18.21 -4.84
CA PHE A 85 0.17 19.55 -5.08
C PHE A 85 1.21 19.50 -6.20
N VAL A 86 1.01 20.33 -7.21
CA VAL A 86 1.87 20.40 -8.42
C VAL A 86 2.43 21.81 -8.69
N GLY A 87 2.42 22.69 -7.69
CA GLY A 87 2.87 24.07 -7.81
C GLY A 87 4.39 24.26 -7.91
N ILE A 88 5.18 23.21 -7.63
CA ILE A 88 6.64 23.27 -7.77
C ILE A 88 7.02 22.59 -9.10
N PRO A 89 7.74 23.25 -10.01
CA PRO A 89 8.14 22.65 -11.27
C PRO A 89 8.88 21.32 -11.08
N HIS A 90 8.47 20.31 -11.84
CA HIS A 90 9.04 18.95 -11.81
C HIS A 90 8.76 18.13 -10.56
N LEU A 91 8.04 18.65 -9.57
CA LEU A 91 7.70 17.99 -8.31
C LEU A 91 6.18 17.83 -8.17
N ASN A 92 5.74 16.62 -7.87
CA ASN A 92 4.37 16.31 -7.46
C ASN A 92 4.42 15.76 -6.03
N LEU A 93 3.68 16.37 -5.12
CA LEU A 93 3.54 15.95 -3.72
C LEU A 93 2.12 15.44 -3.51
N GLY A 94 1.98 14.27 -2.91
CA GLY A 94 0.71 13.66 -2.58
C GLY A 94 0.55 13.45 -1.08
N LEU A 95 -0.67 13.69 -0.57
CA LEU A 95 -1.12 13.33 0.76
C LEU A 95 -2.41 12.54 0.65
N GLY A 96 -2.39 11.31 1.14
CA GLY A 96 -3.52 10.39 1.16
C GLY A 96 -3.97 10.08 2.57
N LEU A 97 -5.27 9.92 2.76
CA LEU A 97 -5.92 9.51 4.01
C LEU A 97 -6.89 8.37 3.71
N PHE A 98 -6.95 7.40 4.60
CA PHE A 98 -7.99 6.38 4.69
C PHE A 98 -8.41 6.24 6.14
N ALA A 99 -9.73 6.18 6.42
CA ALA A 99 -10.25 6.01 7.76
C ALA A 99 -11.56 5.23 7.76
N GLY A 100 -11.73 4.32 8.72
CA GLY A 100 -12.95 3.56 8.94
C GLY A 100 -12.72 2.26 9.70
N LYS A 101 -13.69 1.35 9.59
CA LYS A 101 -13.61 0.00 10.16
C LYS A 101 -13.52 -1.04 9.04
N SER A 102 -12.83 -2.13 9.31
CA SER A 102 -12.82 -3.28 8.40
C SER A 102 -14.21 -3.92 8.30
N GLN A 103 -14.43 -4.63 7.21
CA GLN A 103 -15.66 -5.38 6.97
C GLN A 103 -15.53 -6.80 7.56
N SER A 104 -16.63 -7.34 8.06
CA SER A 104 -16.68 -8.71 8.53
C SER A 104 -17.96 -9.41 8.05
N GLN A 105 -17.80 -10.63 7.53
CA GLN A 105 -18.96 -11.47 7.15
C GLN A 105 -19.66 -12.10 8.36
N LEU A 106 -19.10 -12.00 9.57
CA LEU A 106 -19.81 -12.44 10.78
C LEU A 106 -21.04 -11.59 11.08
N PHE A 107 -21.19 -10.41 10.48
CA PHE A 107 -22.42 -9.63 10.56
C PHE A 107 -23.56 -10.20 9.70
N ASP A 108 -23.24 -11.07 8.74
CA ASP A 108 -24.24 -11.63 7.85
C ASP A 108 -25.17 -12.59 8.64
N GLY A 109 -26.45 -12.26 8.70
CA GLY A 109 -27.46 -13.08 9.41
C GLY A 109 -27.55 -12.87 10.93
N VAL A 110 -26.79 -11.90 11.51
CA VAL A 110 -26.93 -11.57 12.93
C VAL A 110 -28.31 -10.98 13.21
N GLY A 111 -29.08 -11.65 14.05
CA GLY A 111 -30.40 -11.18 14.49
C GLY A 111 -30.29 -9.95 15.40
N ARG A 112 -31.28 -9.03 15.30
CA ARG A 112 -31.30 -7.78 16.09
C ARG A 112 -31.18 -7.98 17.62
N LEU A 113 -31.58 -9.14 18.12
CA LEU A 113 -31.59 -9.46 19.55
C LEU A 113 -30.47 -10.44 19.96
N ASP A 114 -29.64 -10.85 19.02
CA ASP A 114 -28.52 -11.76 19.30
C ASP A 114 -27.27 -10.95 19.70
N ALA A 115 -27.24 -10.55 20.97
CA ALA A 115 -26.13 -9.79 21.52
C ALA A 115 -24.79 -10.56 21.51
N PHE A 116 -24.84 -11.89 21.60
CA PHE A 116 -23.62 -12.71 21.57
C PHE A 116 -23.00 -12.71 20.15
N ALA A 117 -23.79 -13.00 19.13
CA ALA A 117 -23.34 -12.97 17.75
C ALA A 117 -22.88 -11.55 17.32
N ALA A 118 -23.58 -10.51 17.79
CA ALA A 118 -23.16 -9.11 17.55
C ALA A 118 -21.80 -8.81 18.17
N THR A 119 -21.55 -9.23 19.40
CA THR A 119 -20.25 -9.03 20.09
C THR A 119 -19.13 -9.80 19.36
N GLN A 120 -19.40 -11.01 18.91
CA GLN A 120 -18.44 -11.79 18.14
C GLN A 120 -18.13 -11.15 16.79
N ALA A 121 -19.13 -10.62 16.10
CA ALA A 121 -18.94 -9.87 14.85
C ALA A 121 -18.15 -8.58 15.07
N ASP A 122 -18.43 -7.85 16.15
CA ASP A 122 -17.67 -6.63 16.50
C ASP A 122 -16.20 -6.94 16.79
N SER A 123 -15.90 -8.00 17.54
CA SER A 123 -14.52 -8.41 17.84
C SER A 123 -13.74 -8.92 16.62
N SER A 124 -14.43 -9.24 15.52
CA SER A 124 -13.78 -9.60 14.26
C SER A 124 -13.40 -8.40 13.39
N THR A 125 -13.74 -7.17 13.80
CA THR A 125 -13.45 -5.96 13.07
C THR A 125 -12.29 -5.18 13.67
N VAL A 126 -11.62 -4.39 12.84
CA VAL A 126 -10.47 -3.54 13.22
C VAL A 126 -10.73 -2.13 12.71
N GLY A 127 -10.60 -1.14 13.59
CA GLY A 127 -10.58 0.27 13.18
C GLY A 127 -9.25 0.59 12.52
N MET A 128 -9.28 1.39 11.44
CA MET A 128 -8.10 1.69 10.62
C MET A 128 -8.03 3.18 10.31
N THR A 129 -6.86 3.77 10.52
CA THR A 129 -6.52 5.10 10.03
C THR A 129 -5.16 5.04 9.34
N MET A 130 -5.10 5.34 8.06
CA MET A 130 -3.88 5.31 7.28
C MET A 130 -3.60 6.69 6.70
N VAL A 131 -2.37 7.15 6.85
CA VAL A 131 -1.84 8.37 6.24
C VAL A 131 -0.69 7.99 5.33
N ALA A 132 -0.69 8.48 4.11
CA ALA A 132 0.39 8.28 3.15
C ALA A 132 0.83 9.61 2.55
N MET A 133 2.14 9.83 2.49
CA MET A 133 2.76 10.94 1.78
C MET A 133 3.57 10.41 0.62
N ASP A 134 3.42 11.00 -0.56
CA ASP A 134 4.24 10.63 -1.72
C ASP A 134 4.84 11.88 -2.39
N ALA A 135 6.05 11.70 -2.94
CA ALA A 135 6.74 12.72 -3.70
C ALA A 135 7.29 12.11 -5.00
N ARG A 136 7.10 12.80 -6.11
CA ARG A 136 7.62 12.40 -7.42
C ARG A 136 8.30 13.59 -8.06
N TYR A 137 9.59 13.43 -8.32
CA TYR A 137 10.41 14.44 -8.98
C TYR A 137 10.90 13.92 -10.32
N ARG A 138 10.76 14.73 -11.38
CA ARG A 138 11.28 14.40 -12.71
C ARG A 138 11.84 15.64 -13.38
N ARG A 139 13.15 15.67 -13.56
CA ARG A 139 13.82 16.78 -14.28
C ARG A 139 14.85 16.22 -15.23
N LYS A 140 14.71 16.55 -16.51
CA LYS A 140 15.60 16.07 -17.60
C LYS A 140 15.67 14.52 -17.55
N ARG A 141 16.86 13.98 -17.29
CA ARG A 141 17.16 12.54 -17.24
C ARG A 141 17.02 11.93 -15.85
N PHE A 142 16.90 12.75 -14.81
CA PHE A 142 16.81 12.31 -13.43
C PHE A 142 15.35 12.15 -12.99
N GLN A 143 15.07 11.06 -12.32
CA GLN A 143 13.77 10.79 -11.69
C GLN A 143 14.01 10.31 -10.26
N ALA A 144 13.18 10.78 -9.34
CA ALA A 144 13.14 10.30 -7.96
C ALA A 144 11.69 10.17 -7.52
N ARG A 145 11.45 9.20 -6.65
CA ARG A 145 10.18 9.05 -5.93
C ARG A 145 10.44 8.66 -4.50
N ALA A 146 9.57 9.09 -3.63
CA ALA A 146 9.57 8.72 -2.22
C ALA A 146 8.14 8.51 -1.77
N GLN A 147 7.97 7.65 -0.78
CA GLN A 147 6.69 7.44 -0.11
C GLN A 147 6.93 7.13 1.35
N TRP A 148 6.05 7.62 2.19
CA TRP A 148 5.95 7.27 3.60
C TRP A 148 4.51 6.92 3.92
N VAL A 149 4.33 5.88 4.74
CA VAL A 149 3.03 5.36 5.15
C VAL A 149 3.03 5.15 6.65
N HIS A 150 1.92 5.54 7.27
CA HIS A 150 1.68 5.35 8.69
C HIS A 150 0.22 4.90 8.88
N SER A 151 0.04 3.72 9.46
CA SER A 151 -1.25 3.06 9.59
C SER A 151 -1.49 2.66 11.03
N LEU A 152 -2.51 3.24 11.66
CA LEU A 152 -2.94 2.96 13.02
C LEU A 152 -4.14 2.00 12.99
N PHE A 153 -4.12 1.01 13.87
CA PHE A 153 -5.18 0.03 14.02
C PHE A 153 -5.69 0.02 15.46
N SER A 154 -7.00 -0.01 15.63
CA SER A 154 -7.66 -0.11 16.93
C SER A 154 -8.52 -1.37 17.00
N GLY A 155 -8.69 -1.92 18.20
CA GLY A 155 -9.43 -3.18 18.41
C GLY A 155 -8.64 -4.42 18.03
N THR A 156 -7.31 -4.30 17.83
CA THR A 156 -6.43 -5.42 17.45
C THR A 156 -6.37 -6.51 18.51
N GLU A 157 -6.44 -6.18 19.80
CA GLU A 157 -6.44 -7.17 20.89
C GLU A 157 -7.64 -8.10 20.81
N ALA A 158 -8.86 -7.55 20.67
CA ALA A 158 -10.09 -8.33 20.55
C ALA A 158 -10.07 -9.16 19.26
N TYR A 159 -9.60 -8.57 18.16
CA TYR A 159 -9.45 -9.26 16.89
C TYR A 159 -8.47 -10.44 16.97
N ASN A 160 -7.31 -10.24 17.57
CA ASN A 160 -6.27 -11.25 17.73
C ASN A 160 -6.76 -12.40 18.62
N ALA A 161 -7.37 -12.06 19.76
CA ALA A 161 -7.91 -13.07 20.69
C ALA A 161 -9.01 -13.94 20.04
N SER A 162 -9.89 -13.33 19.23
CA SER A 162 -11.00 -14.06 18.58
C SER A 162 -10.58 -14.86 17.36
N ASN A 163 -9.45 -14.52 16.71
CA ASN A 163 -9.02 -15.14 15.45
C ASN A 163 -7.71 -15.92 15.55
N GLY A 164 -7.03 -15.94 16.71
CA GLY A 164 -5.71 -16.55 16.87
C GLY A 164 -4.66 -15.90 15.95
N LYS A 165 -4.68 -14.57 15.85
CA LYS A 165 -3.78 -13.76 15.02
C LYS A 165 -2.91 -12.84 15.88
N GLU A 166 -1.90 -12.22 15.26
CA GLU A 166 -0.99 -11.28 15.90
C GLU A 166 -0.86 -10.00 15.06
N LEU A 167 -1.99 -9.36 14.75
CA LEU A 167 -2.00 -8.08 14.05
C LEU A 167 -1.50 -6.97 14.99
N GLY A 168 -0.49 -6.21 14.55
CA GLY A 168 0.03 -5.04 15.30
C GLY A 168 -0.93 -3.86 15.29
N SER A 169 -0.80 -2.98 16.29
CA SER A 169 -1.59 -1.75 16.39
C SER A 169 -1.07 -0.62 15.49
N LEU A 170 0.14 -0.74 14.98
CA LEU A 170 0.80 0.23 14.12
C LEU A 170 1.60 -0.47 13.02
N MET A 171 1.47 0.04 11.80
CA MET A 171 2.37 -0.28 10.69
C MET A 171 2.93 1.01 10.11
N THR A 172 4.22 1.03 9.81
CA THR A 172 4.85 2.22 9.23
C THR A 172 5.98 1.81 8.27
N GLY A 173 6.28 2.67 7.32
CA GLY A 173 7.40 2.43 6.42
C GLY A 173 7.56 3.53 5.38
N SER A 174 8.68 3.49 4.71
CA SER A 174 9.03 4.45 3.67
C SER A 174 9.95 3.84 2.64
N TYR A 175 9.94 4.40 1.44
CA TYR A 175 10.97 4.13 0.45
C TYR A 175 11.36 5.38 -0.32
N VAL A 176 12.57 5.33 -0.87
CA VAL A 176 13.09 6.28 -1.85
C VAL A 176 13.68 5.49 -3.01
N GLU A 177 13.23 5.80 -4.23
CA GLU A 177 13.76 5.24 -5.49
C GLU A 177 14.30 6.38 -6.35
N MET A 178 15.51 6.22 -6.86
CA MET A 178 16.15 7.16 -7.79
C MET A 178 16.55 6.42 -9.06
N SER A 179 16.41 7.10 -10.20
CA SER A 179 16.82 6.58 -11.49
C SER A 179 17.35 7.67 -12.39
N TYR A 180 18.19 7.27 -13.36
CA TYR A 180 18.79 8.18 -14.32
C TYR A 180 18.73 7.58 -15.73
N GLN A 181 18.29 8.36 -16.72
CA GLN A 181 18.31 7.95 -18.11
C GLN A 181 19.74 8.00 -18.65
N ALA A 182 20.39 6.85 -18.71
CA ALA A 182 21.80 6.73 -19.06
C ALA A 182 22.06 7.00 -20.55
N LEU A 183 21.17 6.53 -21.42
CA LEU A 183 21.32 6.75 -22.88
C LEU A 183 20.86 8.16 -23.28
N PRO A 184 21.44 8.75 -24.34
CA PRO A 184 20.99 10.03 -24.90
C PRO A 184 19.50 9.98 -25.27
N THR A 185 18.81 11.11 -25.19
CA THR A 185 17.38 11.23 -25.57
C THR A 185 17.15 11.01 -27.08
N THR A 186 18.22 11.09 -27.90
CA THR A 186 18.19 10.77 -29.32
C THR A 186 18.34 9.28 -29.62
N SER A 187 18.66 8.46 -28.62
CA SER A 187 18.75 7.01 -28.78
C SER A 187 17.36 6.39 -29.01
N ARG A 188 17.29 5.39 -29.86
CA ARG A 188 16.11 4.53 -30.06
C ARG A 188 15.73 3.77 -28.76
N TYR A 189 16.71 3.49 -27.92
CA TYR A 189 16.56 2.73 -26.69
C TYR A 189 16.66 3.63 -25.48
N THR A 190 15.99 3.26 -24.39
CA THR A 190 16.10 3.99 -23.13
C THR A 190 16.55 3.06 -22.03
N LEU A 191 17.59 3.45 -21.29
CA LEU A 191 18.14 2.67 -20.18
C LEU A 191 18.10 3.51 -18.91
N TYR A 192 17.48 2.93 -17.88
CA TYR A 192 17.43 3.49 -16.53
C TYR A 192 18.14 2.57 -15.54
N PRO A 193 19.39 2.82 -15.16
CA PRO A 193 19.90 2.37 -13.88
C PRO A 193 19.08 3.02 -12.77
N PHE A 194 18.80 2.24 -11.71
CA PHE A 194 18.05 2.71 -10.56
C PHE A 194 18.56 2.08 -9.26
N SER A 195 18.25 2.75 -8.16
CA SER A 195 18.43 2.22 -6.82
C SER A 195 17.25 2.62 -5.95
N ARG A 196 16.83 1.72 -5.05
CA ARG A 196 15.74 1.91 -4.11
C ARG A 196 16.15 1.43 -2.74
N LEU A 197 15.91 2.26 -1.74
CA LEU A 197 16.01 1.92 -0.33
C LEU A 197 14.62 1.91 0.25
N GLU A 198 14.29 0.86 1.00
CA GLU A 198 13.01 0.67 1.69
C GLU A 198 13.25 0.34 3.16
N TRP A 199 12.43 0.89 4.01
CA TRP A 199 12.30 0.49 5.40
C TRP A 199 10.83 0.37 5.74
N TYR A 200 10.44 -0.70 6.40
CA TYR A 200 9.07 -0.85 6.88
C TYR A 200 9.00 -1.79 8.09
N ASP A 201 8.02 -1.53 8.93
CA ASP A 201 7.65 -2.35 10.08
C ASP A 201 6.14 -2.59 10.07
N THR A 202 5.76 -3.85 10.09
CA THR A 202 4.36 -4.28 10.10
C THR A 202 3.80 -4.46 11.50
N GLN A 203 4.62 -4.26 12.54
CA GLN A 203 4.25 -4.42 13.96
C GLN A 203 4.91 -3.38 14.86
N ALA A 204 4.97 -2.13 14.45
CA ALA A 204 5.69 -1.06 15.14
C ALA A 204 5.00 -0.52 16.43
N GLY A 205 3.77 -0.96 16.75
CA GLY A 205 3.00 -0.47 17.91
C GLY A 205 3.40 -1.13 19.22
N GLU A 206 3.23 -0.40 20.33
CA GLU A 206 3.35 -0.95 21.68
C GLU A 206 2.23 -1.98 21.95
N GLY A 207 2.60 -3.12 22.45
CA GLY A 207 1.71 -4.22 22.83
C GLY A 207 2.54 -5.49 22.94
N ASN A 208 2.15 -6.49 23.69
CA ASN A 208 2.84 -7.73 24.08
C ASN A 208 3.66 -8.49 22.99
N TYR A 209 4.21 -7.74 22.07
CA TYR A 209 5.00 -8.25 20.97
C TYR A 209 6.46 -8.32 21.40
N VAL A 210 6.96 -9.52 21.42
CA VAL A 210 8.38 -9.79 21.27
C VAL A 210 8.84 -8.96 20.09
N ASP A 211 9.84 -8.13 20.30
CA ASP A 211 10.53 -7.33 19.29
C ASP A 211 10.94 -8.27 18.14
N ASN A 212 10.03 -8.47 17.21
CA ASN A 212 10.16 -9.48 16.20
C ASN A 212 10.95 -8.86 15.05
N LEU A 213 12.28 -8.99 15.09
CA LEU A 213 13.19 -8.57 14.03
C LEU A 213 12.70 -8.97 12.61
N SER A 214 11.74 -9.90 12.53
CA SER A 214 11.12 -10.30 11.27
C SER A 214 10.10 -9.30 10.72
N SER A 215 9.53 -8.40 11.55
CA SER A 215 8.55 -7.38 11.13
C SER A 215 9.20 -6.07 10.70
N ASN A 216 10.35 -5.73 11.29
CA ASN A 216 11.14 -4.53 10.97
C ASN A 216 12.19 -4.87 9.91
N ARG A 217 12.01 -4.37 8.71
CA ARG A 217 12.79 -4.75 7.53
C ARG A 217 13.40 -3.56 6.83
N PHE A 218 14.67 -3.70 6.49
CA PHE A 218 15.38 -2.79 5.61
C PHE A 218 15.78 -3.53 4.34
N GLU A 219 15.51 -2.93 3.19
CA GLU A 219 15.76 -3.51 1.89
C GLU A 219 16.45 -2.54 0.95
N TRP A 220 17.33 -3.08 0.14
CA TRP A 220 17.99 -2.35 -0.92
C TRP A 220 17.81 -3.09 -2.24
N THR A 221 17.29 -2.39 -3.25
CA THR A 221 17.14 -2.92 -4.61
C THR A 221 17.90 -2.02 -5.58
N THR A 222 18.71 -2.62 -6.43
CA THR A 222 19.40 -1.88 -7.51
C THR A 222 19.32 -2.67 -8.80
N GLY A 223 19.24 -1.98 -9.94
CA GLY A 223 19.10 -2.69 -11.21
C GLY A 223 18.96 -1.77 -12.41
N LEU A 224 18.47 -2.35 -13.48
CA LEU A 224 18.34 -1.73 -14.79
C LEU A 224 16.94 -1.97 -15.38
N SER A 225 16.35 -0.92 -15.95
CA SER A 225 15.17 -1.03 -16.83
C SER A 225 15.58 -0.61 -18.23
N PHE A 226 15.53 -1.54 -19.18
CA PHE A 226 15.91 -1.33 -20.57
C PHE A 226 14.68 -1.36 -21.47
N PHE A 227 14.30 -0.21 -22.00
CA PHE A 227 13.18 -0.06 -22.92
C PHE A 227 13.67 -0.24 -24.35
N LEU A 228 13.20 -1.30 -25.00
CA LEU A 228 13.43 -1.58 -26.41
C LEU A 228 12.52 -0.74 -27.30
N HIS A 229 11.33 -0.43 -26.80
CA HIS A 229 10.30 0.40 -27.41
C HIS A 229 9.37 0.91 -26.31
N ASP A 230 8.52 1.90 -26.58
CA ASP A 230 7.57 2.45 -25.61
C ASP A 230 6.64 1.38 -24.98
N GLY A 231 6.35 0.31 -25.70
CA GLY A 231 5.54 -0.82 -25.23
C GLY A 231 6.31 -2.02 -24.68
N VAL A 232 7.66 -2.04 -24.69
CA VAL A 232 8.45 -3.22 -24.30
C VAL A 232 9.61 -2.83 -23.40
N VAL A 233 9.69 -3.45 -22.21
CA VAL A 233 10.78 -3.24 -21.26
C VAL A 233 11.34 -4.56 -20.76
N LEU A 234 12.66 -4.68 -20.75
CA LEU A 234 13.40 -5.70 -20.00
C LEU A 234 13.87 -5.10 -18.69
N LYS A 235 13.74 -5.83 -17.61
CA LYS A 235 14.17 -5.41 -16.28
C LYS A 235 15.04 -6.49 -15.66
N ALA A 236 16.08 -6.07 -14.93
CA ALA A 236 16.87 -6.92 -14.09
C ALA A 236 17.25 -6.14 -12.84
N ASP A 237 17.08 -6.74 -11.68
CA ASP A 237 17.50 -6.15 -10.41
C ASP A 237 18.06 -7.18 -9.44
N TYR A 238 18.88 -6.67 -8.54
CA TYR A 238 19.39 -7.35 -7.37
C TYR A 238 18.72 -6.72 -6.14
N GLN A 239 18.16 -7.55 -5.30
CA GLN A 239 17.47 -7.16 -4.08
C GLN A 239 18.10 -7.85 -2.87
N MET A 240 18.40 -7.06 -1.85
CA MET A 240 18.90 -7.50 -0.56
C MET A 240 17.82 -7.19 0.51
N MET A 241 17.35 -8.23 1.20
CA MET A 241 16.28 -8.18 2.20
C MET A 241 16.81 -8.81 3.49
N GLY A 242 17.43 -8.01 4.36
CA GLY A 242 18.13 -8.54 5.53
C GLY A 242 19.23 -9.53 5.12
N SER A 243 19.10 -10.80 5.51
CA SER A 243 20.05 -11.87 5.14
C SER A 243 19.74 -12.53 3.79
N THR A 244 18.57 -12.26 3.21
CA THR A 244 18.14 -12.86 1.94
C THR A 244 18.56 -11.98 0.78
N GLN A 245 19.06 -12.61 -0.27
CA GLN A 245 19.47 -11.95 -1.51
C GLN A 245 18.80 -12.64 -2.69
N GLN A 246 18.34 -11.86 -3.67
CA GLN A 246 17.76 -12.41 -4.88
C GLN A 246 18.10 -11.57 -6.12
N ILE A 247 18.10 -12.23 -7.27
CA ILE A 247 18.17 -11.59 -8.58
C ILE A 247 16.82 -11.79 -9.27
N ASN A 248 16.24 -10.70 -9.71
CA ASN A 248 14.97 -10.72 -10.43
C ASN A 248 15.18 -10.31 -11.88
N MET A 249 14.47 -10.98 -12.78
CA MET A 249 14.40 -10.60 -14.20
C MET A 249 12.94 -10.56 -14.64
N GLY A 250 12.60 -9.64 -15.52
CA GLY A 250 11.23 -9.48 -15.99
C GLY A 250 11.15 -8.86 -17.37
N LEU A 251 10.16 -9.30 -18.14
CA LEU A 251 9.73 -8.70 -19.39
C LEU A 251 8.36 -8.06 -19.19
N GLY A 252 8.23 -6.79 -19.49
CA GLY A 252 6.95 -6.08 -19.52
C GLY A 252 6.60 -5.72 -20.96
N VAL A 253 5.37 -6.07 -21.35
CA VAL A 253 4.78 -5.69 -22.63
C VAL A 253 3.44 -5.03 -22.37
N TRP A 254 3.15 -3.92 -23.02
CA TRP A 254 1.85 -3.28 -23.01
C TRP A 254 1.47 -2.81 -24.42
N PHE A 255 0.24 -2.93 -24.72
CA PHE A 255 -0.40 -2.65 -26.02
C PHE A 255 -1.71 -1.90 -25.81
#